data_351bce5b1447d51835803b5f86c2e0fc
#
_entry.id   351bce5b1447d51835803b5f86c2e0fc
#
_cell.length_a   1.000
_cell.length_b   1.000
_cell.length_c   1.000
_cell.angle_alpha   90.00
_cell.angle_beta   90.00
_cell.angle_gamma   90.00
#
_symmetry.space_group_name_H-M   'P 1'
#
loop_
_entity.id
_entity.type
_entity.pdbx_description
1 polymer ?
#
loop_
_entity_poly.entity_id
_entity_poly.type
_entity_poly.pdbx_seq_one_letter_code
_entity_poly.pdbx_strand_id
1 'polypeptide(L)'
;MIDAKTKVLGLLAHPIGHSLSPLIQNTLATVCGENVAYLPFEVKNPDELGAAIRGAHALGIAGFNVTVPYKEAVIPHLLGLGEEARLIGAVNTLVRTEEGYVGHNTDLAGMATMLARKNLRTEGAHILLLGAGGAARSAAMLAATGGAAELVILNRNTARAEALAKAVRDINPSLTVRAAALEYWRELPGNDYLCIQCTSVGMWPNAEESIVEDPRFFEKLSAAADIVYTPEETKFLRLARAAGKPVAGGLAMLISQGAHAFSLWTGKRCTAEQEEELLTLVKGALPA
;
A
#
# COMPACT_ATOMS: atom_id res chain seq x y z
N MET A 1 -27.37 -6.67 -8.90
CA MET A 1 -27.78 -8.06 -9.34
C MET A 1 -26.84 -8.45 -10.48
N ILE A 2 -26.30 -9.67 -10.48
CA ILE A 2 -25.40 -10.14 -11.56
C ILE A 2 -26.24 -10.48 -12.78
N ASP A 3 -25.85 -9.94 -13.95
CA ASP A 3 -26.47 -10.18 -15.26
C ASP A 3 -25.41 -10.27 -16.37
N ALA A 4 -25.82 -10.37 -17.63
CA ALA A 4 -24.91 -10.49 -18.77
C ALA A 4 -24.06 -9.24 -19.04
N LYS A 5 -24.30 -8.12 -18.36
CA LYS A 5 -23.56 -6.86 -18.48
C LYS A 5 -22.63 -6.63 -17.29
N THR A 6 -22.63 -7.55 -16.32
CA THR A 6 -21.80 -7.42 -15.12
C THR A 6 -20.32 -7.46 -15.49
N LYS A 7 -19.58 -6.40 -15.16
CA LYS A 7 -18.13 -6.35 -15.30
C LYS A 7 -17.49 -7.19 -14.19
N VAL A 8 -16.62 -8.11 -14.55
CA VAL A 8 -15.85 -8.89 -13.58
C VAL A 8 -14.52 -8.16 -13.31
N LEU A 9 -14.25 -7.92 -12.05
CA LEU A 9 -12.98 -7.47 -11.51
C LEU A 9 -12.42 -8.49 -10.53
N GLY A 10 -11.15 -8.41 -10.16
CA GLY A 10 -10.61 -9.39 -9.26
C GLY A 10 -9.39 -8.96 -8.45
N LEU A 11 -8.99 -9.86 -7.55
CA LEU A 11 -7.74 -9.80 -6.82
C LEU A 11 -6.83 -10.94 -7.25
N LEU A 12 -5.60 -10.64 -7.67
CA LEU A 12 -4.53 -11.62 -7.93
C LEU A 12 -3.53 -11.61 -6.76
N ALA A 13 -3.42 -12.73 -6.06
CA ALA A 13 -2.52 -12.87 -4.91
C ALA A 13 -2.24 -14.33 -4.55
N HIS A 14 -1.32 -14.57 -3.61
CA HIS A 14 -1.15 -15.85 -2.92
C HIS A 14 -0.41 -15.63 -1.57
N PRO A 15 -0.97 -16.08 -0.41
CA PRO A 15 -2.35 -16.54 -0.22
C PRO A 15 -3.37 -15.37 -0.31
N ILE A 16 -4.65 -15.69 -0.52
CA ILE A 16 -5.69 -14.70 -0.81
C ILE A 16 -6.81 -14.62 0.25
N GLY A 17 -6.91 -15.66 1.10
CA GLY A 17 -8.09 -15.91 1.93
C GLY A 17 -8.43 -14.84 2.98
N HIS A 18 -7.49 -13.96 3.33
CA HIS A 18 -7.67 -12.96 4.38
C HIS A 18 -7.85 -11.53 3.85
N SER A 19 -7.96 -11.37 2.52
CA SER A 19 -8.05 -10.05 1.91
C SER A 19 -9.43 -9.43 2.08
N LEU A 20 -9.48 -8.17 2.48
CA LEU A 20 -10.69 -7.36 2.53
C LEU A 20 -11.04 -6.70 1.18
N SER A 21 -10.19 -6.84 0.16
CA SER A 21 -10.45 -6.23 -1.15
C SER A 21 -11.80 -6.64 -1.77
N PRO A 22 -12.26 -7.91 -1.69
CA PRO A 22 -13.58 -8.26 -2.20
C PRO A 22 -14.72 -7.53 -1.48
N LEU A 23 -14.64 -7.38 -0.15
CA LEU A 23 -15.63 -6.60 0.61
C LEU A 23 -15.62 -5.14 0.16
N ILE A 24 -14.45 -4.52 0.12
CA ILE A 24 -14.28 -3.11 -0.26
C ILE A 24 -14.83 -2.86 -1.65
N GLN A 25 -14.40 -3.61 -2.65
CA GLN A 25 -14.73 -3.35 -4.04
C GLN A 25 -16.20 -3.64 -4.38
N ASN A 26 -16.80 -4.69 -3.81
CA ASN A 26 -18.22 -4.96 -3.99
C ASN A 26 -19.11 -3.94 -3.26
N THR A 27 -18.67 -3.42 -2.11
CA THR A 27 -19.36 -2.31 -1.43
C THR A 27 -19.26 -1.04 -2.28
N LEU A 28 -18.08 -0.69 -2.81
CA LEU A 28 -17.91 0.44 -3.73
C LEU A 28 -18.81 0.31 -4.96
N ALA A 29 -18.90 -0.88 -5.55
CA ALA A 29 -19.81 -1.12 -6.68
C ALA A 29 -21.27 -0.82 -6.32
N THR A 30 -21.70 -1.24 -5.13
CA THR A 30 -23.07 -0.99 -4.65
C THR A 30 -23.32 0.50 -4.42
N VAL A 31 -22.42 1.16 -3.68
CA VAL A 31 -22.56 2.58 -3.30
C VAL A 31 -22.47 3.51 -4.52
N CYS A 32 -21.61 3.17 -5.49
CA CYS A 32 -21.45 3.95 -6.73
C CYS A 32 -22.47 3.58 -7.82
N GLY A 33 -23.33 2.58 -7.59
CA GLY A 33 -24.34 2.13 -8.56
C GLY A 33 -23.74 1.48 -9.81
N GLU A 34 -22.59 0.76 -9.66
CA GLU A 34 -21.91 0.08 -10.76
C GLU A 34 -22.27 -1.41 -10.79
N ASN A 35 -22.52 -1.93 -12.00
CA ASN A 35 -22.76 -3.35 -12.20
C ASN A 35 -21.43 -4.12 -12.30
N VAL A 36 -20.81 -4.33 -11.15
CA VAL A 36 -19.50 -4.96 -10.99
C VAL A 36 -19.61 -6.13 -10.02
N ALA A 37 -18.88 -7.22 -10.31
CA ALA A 37 -18.61 -8.31 -9.39
C ALA A 37 -17.09 -8.42 -9.18
N TYR A 38 -16.63 -8.29 -7.95
CA TYR A 38 -15.21 -8.40 -7.61
C TYR A 38 -14.94 -9.72 -6.88
N LEU A 39 -14.04 -10.54 -7.42
CA LEU A 39 -13.76 -11.90 -6.99
C LEU A 39 -12.27 -12.12 -6.66
N PRO A 40 -11.94 -13.04 -5.74
CA PRO A 40 -10.56 -13.47 -5.52
C PRO A 40 -10.12 -14.49 -6.57
N PHE A 41 -8.91 -14.30 -7.12
CA PHE A 41 -8.27 -15.23 -8.08
C PHE A 41 -6.88 -15.59 -7.55
N GLU A 42 -6.75 -16.76 -6.93
CA GLU A 42 -5.49 -17.20 -6.35
C GLU A 42 -4.61 -17.87 -7.41
N VAL A 43 -3.44 -17.32 -7.64
CA VAL A 43 -2.40 -17.95 -8.47
C VAL A 43 -1.38 -18.57 -7.52
N LYS A 44 -1.42 -19.90 -7.35
CA LYS A 44 -0.57 -20.62 -6.39
C LYS A 44 0.85 -20.82 -6.91
N ASN A 45 0.99 -21.06 -8.21
CA ASN A 45 2.27 -21.23 -8.86
C ASN A 45 2.66 -19.94 -9.58
N PRO A 46 3.76 -19.24 -9.16
CA PRO A 46 4.21 -18.01 -9.81
C PRO A 46 4.47 -18.16 -11.32
N ASP A 47 4.88 -19.33 -11.78
CA ASP A 47 5.15 -19.58 -13.20
C ASP A 47 3.88 -19.52 -14.06
N GLU A 48 2.70 -19.66 -13.46
CA GLU A 48 1.40 -19.57 -14.13
C GLU A 48 0.87 -18.15 -14.24
N LEU A 49 1.52 -17.16 -13.59
CA LEU A 49 1.03 -15.77 -13.55
C LEU A 49 0.78 -15.22 -14.96
N GLY A 50 1.71 -15.39 -15.88
CA GLY A 50 1.55 -14.91 -17.25
C GLY A 50 0.41 -15.60 -18.02
N ALA A 51 0.20 -16.90 -17.78
CA ALA A 51 -0.93 -17.63 -18.37
C ALA A 51 -2.27 -17.15 -17.79
N ALA A 52 -2.34 -16.93 -16.47
CA ALA A 52 -3.49 -16.38 -15.79
C ALA A 52 -3.89 -15.00 -16.34
N ILE A 53 -2.93 -14.08 -16.53
CA ILE A 53 -3.15 -12.75 -17.10
C ILE A 53 -3.70 -12.83 -18.53
N ARG A 54 -3.10 -13.66 -19.39
CA ARG A 54 -3.58 -13.83 -20.78
C ARG A 54 -4.97 -14.46 -20.82
N GLY A 55 -5.21 -15.49 -19.99
CA GLY A 55 -6.52 -16.13 -19.88
C GLY A 55 -7.61 -15.18 -19.40
N ALA A 56 -7.30 -14.39 -18.39
CA ALA A 56 -8.21 -13.36 -17.86
C ALA A 56 -8.58 -12.30 -18.91
N HIS A 57 -7.61 -11.87 -19.71
CA HIS A 57 -7.87 -10.94 -20.81
C HIS A 57 -8.79 -11.55 -21.86
N ALA A 58 -8.55 -12.80 -22.27
CA ALA A 58 -9.39 -13.53 -23.23
C ALA A 58 -10.82 -13.74 -22.72
N LEU A 59 -11.01 -13.92 -21.40
CA LEU A 59 -12.31 -14.04 -20.75
C LEU A 59 -13.02 -12.67 -20.53
N GLY A 60 -12.38 -11.55 -20.88
CA GLY A 60 -12.98 -10.23 -20.75
C GLY A 60 -13.00 -9.66 -19.33
N ILE A 61 -12.16 -10.18 -18.41
CA ILE A 61 -12.05 -9.63 -17.05
C ILE A 61 -11.55 -8.19 -17.14
N ALA A 62 -12.29 -7.23 -16.55
CA ALA A 62 -12.07 -5.80 -16.76
C ALA A 62 -10.85 -5.25 -16.00
N GLY A 63 -10.40 -5.92 -14.95
CA GLY A 63 -9.20 -5.50 -14.22
C GLY A 63 -8.96 -6.30 -12.96
N PHE A 64 -7.80 -6.04 -12.34
CA PHE A 64 -7.39 -6.69 -11.10
C PHE A 64 -6.72 -5.72 -10.15
N ASN A 65 -6.91 -5.91 -8.84
CA ASN A 65 -5.83 -5.57 -7.92
C ASN A 65 -4.80 -6.71 -7.91
N VAL A 66 -3.56 -6.34 -7.68
CA VAL A 66 -2.43 -7.26 -7.53
C VAL A 66 -1.77 -6.99 -6.19
N THR A 67 -1.58 -8.04 -5.38
CA THR A 67 -0.85 -7.90 -4.12
C THR A 67 0.24 -8.98 -3.99
N VAL A 68 0.78 -9.12 -2.79
CA VAL A 68 1.88 -10.07 -2.50
C VAL A 68 1.56 -11.46 -3.04
N PRO A 69 2.52 -12.12 -3.72
CA PRO A 69 3.90 -11.68 -4.00
C PRO A 69 4.08 -11.03 -5.39
N TYR A 70 3.02 -10.68 -6.10
CA TYR A 70 3.00 -10.48 -7.55
C TYR A 70 3.18 -9.04 -8.03
N LYS A 71 3.29 -8.04 -7.14
CA LYS A 71 3.34 -6.61 -7.53
C LYS A 71 4.48 -6.24 -8.49
N GLU A 72 5.62 -6.92 -8.40
CA GLU A 72 6.76 -6.75 -9.32
C GLU A 72 6.73 -7.81 -10.43
N ALA A 73 6.40 -9.07 -10.07
CA ALA A 73 6.40 -10.20 -10.99
C ALA A 73 5.38 -10.07 -12.14
N VAL A 74 4.31 -9.29 -11.96
CA VAL A 74 3.28 -9.08 -12.99
C VAL A 74 3.77 -8.20 -14.14
N ILE A 75 4.75 -7.32 -13.91
CA ILE A 75 5.18 -6.27 -14.86
C ILE A 75 5.56 -6.84 -16.26
N PRO A 76 6.35 -7.93 -16.38
CA PRO A 76 6.72 -8.48 -17.70
C PRO A 76 5.53 -9.01 -18.52
N HIS A 77 4.35 -9.14 -17.93
CA HIS A 77 3.15 -9.67 -18.57
C HIS A 77 2.16 -8.58 -18.99
N LEU A 78 2.54 -7.29 -18.86
CA LEU A 78 1.69 -6.14 -19.14
C LEU A 78 2.10 -5.45 -20.43
N LEU A 79 1.16 -4.74 -21.08
CA LEU A 79 1.43 -3.91 -22.26
C LEU A 79 2.25 -2.66 -21.90
N GLY A 80 2.11 -2.15 -20.70
CA GLY A 80 2.79 -0.95 -20.24
C GLY A 80 2.44 -0.61 -18.82
N LEU A 81 3.03 0.48 -18.32
CA LEU A 81 2.84 0.99 -16.96
C LEU A 81 2.37 2.43 -17.00
N GLY A 82 1.41 2.77 -16.13
CA GLY A 82 1.12 4.15 -15.77
C GLY A 82 2.33 4.81 -15.09
N GLU A 83 2.27 6.12 -14.96
CA GLU A 83 3.39 6.93 -14.47
C GLU A 83 3.80 6.51 -13.05
N GLU A 84 2.84 6.39 -12.14
CA GLU A 84 3.10 6.00 -10.75
C GLU A 84 3.69 4.59 -10.65
N ALA A 85 3.15 3.62 -11.41
CA ALA A 85 3.66 2.26 -11.41
C ALA A 85 5.09 2.18 -11.96
N ARG A 86 5.42 3.00 -12.97
CA ARG A 86 6.77 3.11 -13.52
C ARG A 86 7.73 3.72 -12.51
N LEU A 87 7.30 4.79 -11.83
CA LEU A 87 8.07 5.47 -10.80
C LEU A 87 8.38 4.53 -9.63
N ILE A 88 7.38 3.78 -9.17
CA ILE A 88 7.49 2.90 -8.00
C ILE A 88 8.21 1.59 -8.36
N GLY A 89 8.12 1.13 -9.61
CA GLY A 89 8.61 -0.19 -10.03
C GLY A 89 7.77 -1.35 -9.48
N ALA A 90 6.50 -1.09 -9.15
CA ALA A 90 5.54 -2.09 -8.67
C ALA A 90 4.12 -1.73 -9.13
N VAL A 91 3.31 -2.76 -9.36
CA VAL A 91 1.92 -2.66 -9.83
C VAL A 91 0.99 -3.25 -8.80
N ASN A 92 -0.08 -2.54 -8.45
CA ASN A 92 -1.14 -3.07 -7.60
C ASN A 92 -2.53 -3.05 -8.27
N THR A 93 -2.63 -2.50 -9.49
CA THR A 93 -3.89 -2.39 -10.23
C THR A 93 -3.66 -2.62 -11.72
N LEU A 94 -4.44 -3.52 -12.32
CA LEU A 94 -4.45 -3.80 -13.76
C LEU A 94 -5.73 -3.24 -14.37
N VAL A 95 -5.61 -2.50 -15.44
CA VAL A 95 -6.73 -1.98 -16.23
C VAL A 95 -6.71 -2.61 -17.61
N ARG A 96 -7.83 -3.21 -18.01
CA ARG A 96 -7.96 -3.88 -19.31
C ARG A 96 -8.01 -2.85 -20.44
N THR A 97 -7.29 -3.13 -21.52
CA THR A 97 -7.38 -2.48 -22.83
C THR A 97 -7.82 -3.50 -23.89
N GLU A 98 -7.90 -3.10 -25.14
CA GLU A 98 -8.21 -4.03 -26.25
C GLU A 98 -7.14 -5.12 -26.43
N GLU A 99 -5.88 -4.79 -26.18
CA GLU A 99 -4.73 -5.66 -26.48
C GLU A 99 -4.18 -6.39 -25.24
N GLY A 100 -4.55 -6.00 -24.02
CA GLY A 100 -4.02 -6.59 -22.80
C GLY A 100 -4.32 -5.74 -21.57
N TYR A 101 -3.41 -5.73 -20.60
CA TYR A 101 -3.55 -4.93 -19.39
C TYR A 101 -2.44 -3.88 -19.28
N VAL A 102 -2.80 -2.70 -18.80
CA VAL A 102 -1.87 -1.65 -18.33
C VAL A 102 -1.82 -1.68 -16.80
N GLY A 103 -0.61 -1.64 -16.25
CA GLY A 103 -0.37 -1.67 -14.81
C GLY A 103 -0.32 -0.27 -14.20
N HIS A 104 -1.01 -0.10 -13.08
CA HIS A 104 -1.04 1.13 -12.27
C HIS A 104 -0.64 0.84 -10.83
N ASN A 105 -0.35 1.91 -10.08
CA ASN A 105 -0.10 1.81 -8.65
C ASN A 105 -0.92 2.87 -7.89
N THR A 106 -1.85 2.40 -7.05
CA THR A 106 -2.72 3.26 -6.23
C THR A 106 -2.26 3.35 -4.77
N ASP A 107 -1.21 2.62 -4.37
CA ASP A 107 -0.71 2.61 -3.00
C ASP A 107 -0.15 3.98 -2.59
N LEU A 108 0.50 4.71 -3.52
CA LEU A 108 1.05 6.03 -3.26
C LEU A 108 -0.06 7.03 -2.87
N ALA A 109 -1.13 7.08 -3.65
CA ALA A 109 -2.28 7.94 -3.37
C ALA A 109 -2.98 7.53 -2.06
N GLY A 110 -3.11 6.21 -1.82
CA GLY A 110 -3.66 5.69 -0.56
C GLY A 110 -2.84 6.11 0.65
N MET A 111 -1.52 6.03 0.57
CA MET A 111 -0.60 6.44 1.65
C MET A 111 -0.65 7.95 1.88
N ALA A 112 -0.65 8.75 0.83
CA ALA A 112 -0.82 10.21 0.95
C ALA A 112 -2.12 10.57 1.69
N THR A 113 -3.23 9.90 1.34
CA THR A 113 -4.53 10.10 2.02
C THR A 113 -4.47 9.67 3.49
N MET A 114 -3.84 8.52 3.81
CA MET A 114 -3.67 8.05 5.20
C MET A 114 -2.96 9.10 6.06
N LEU A 115 -1.86 9.63 5.58
CA LEU A 115 -1.09 10.67 6.29
C LEU A 115 -1.89 11.97 6.40
N ALA A 116 -2.50 12.44 5.32
CA ALA A 116 -3.27 13.69 5.27
C ALA A 116 -4.46 13.69 6.25
N ARG A 117 -5.15 12.55 6.44
CA ARG A 117 -6.25 12.40 7.41
C ARG A 117 -5.81 12.64 8.86
N LYS A 118 -4.52 12.56 9.15
CA LYS A 118 -3.92 12.84 10.47
C LYS A 118 -3.07 14.12 10.48
N ASN A 119 -3.19 14.95 9.43
CA ASN A 119 -2.39 16.15 9.24
C ASN A 119 -0.87 15.90 9.25
N LEU A 120 -0.45 14.68 8.90
CA LEU A 120 0.95 14.32 8.74
C LEU A 120 1.40 14.67 7.32
N ARG A 121 2.43 15.50 7.21
CA ARG A 121 2.93 15.98 5.93
C ARG A 121 4.31 15.40 5.65
N THR A 122 4.60 15.16 4.39
CA THR A 122 5.92 14.74 3.93
C THR A 122 6.83 15.94 3.63
N GLU A 123 6.25 17.07 3.25
CA GLU A 123 6.99 18.30 2.95
C GLU A 123 7.82 18.78 4.14
N GLY A 124 9.13 18.92 3.95
CA GLY A 124 10.08 19.28 4.99
C GLY A 124 10.31 18.23 6.08
N ALA A 125 9.65 17.07 6.02
CA ALA A 125 9.76 16.04 7.05
C ALA A 125 11.06 15.23 6.94
N HIS A 126 11.59 14.83 8.10
CA HIS A 126 12.56 13.72 8.19
C HIS A 126 11.77 12.40 8.27
N ILE A 127 11.85 11.59 7.24
CA ILE A 127 11.08 10.35 7.14
C ILE A 127 11.94 9.16 7.52
N LEU A 128 11.45 8.36 8.48
CA LEU A 128 12.03 7.08 8.87
C LEU A 128 11.16 5.95 8.33
N LEU A 129 11.64 5.23 7.34
CA LEU A 129 10.91 4.15 6.68
C LEU A 129 11.39 2.78 7.20
N LEU A 130 10.49 2.00 7.76
CA LEU A 130 10.76 0.64 8.20
C LEU A 130 10.26 -0.36 7.16
N GLY A 131 11.21 -1.03 6.48
CA GLY A 131 10.95 -1.97 5.40
C GLY A 131 11.42 -1.51 4.03
N ALA A 132 11.53 -2.46 3.08
CA ALA A 132 11.93 -2.22 1.69
C ALA A 132 11.16 -3.12 0.69
N GLY A 133 9.88 -3.39 0.97
CA GLY A 133 8.96 -4.13 0.10
C GLY A 133 8.13 -3.20 -0.78
N GLY A 134 7.11 -3.74 -1.46
CA GLY A 134 6.27 -2.99 -2.41
C GLY A 134 5.60 -1.75 -1.81
N ALA A 135 5.03 -1.84 -0.60
CA ALA A 135 4.45 -0.67 0.07
C ALA A 135 5.53 0.34 0.52
N ALA A 136 6.71 -0.15 0.94
CA ALA A 136 7.83 0.72 1.27
C ALA A 136 8.33 1.51 0.04
N ARG A 137 8.25 0.94 -1.16
CA ARG A 137 8.54 1.66 -2.41
C ARG A 137 7.58 2.84 -2.60
N SER A 138 6.28 2.64 -2.37
CA SER A 138 5.29 3.73 -2.46
C SER A 138 5.56 4.82 -1.42
N ALA A 139 5.91 4.46 -0.18
CA ALA A 139 6.30 5.42 0.85
C ALA A 139 7.56 6.21 0.49
N ALA A 140 8.58 5.51 -0.03
CA ALA A 140 9.83 6.13 -0.46
C ALA A 140 9.62 7.10 -1.64
N MET A 141 8.75 6.72 -2.61
CA MET A 141 8.39 7.60 -3.72
C MET A 141 7.56 8.80 -3.25
N LEU A 142 6.66 8.61 -2.29
CA LEU A 142 5.94 9.72 -1.67
C LEU A 142 6.90 10.71 -0.97
N ALA A 143 7.93 10.21 -0.29
CA ALA A 143 8.99 11.05 0.26
C ALA A 143 9.77 11.81 -0.84
N ALA A 144 10.14 11.10 -1.91
CA ALA A 144 10.92 11.66 -3.02
C ALA A 144 10.18 12.78 -3.76
N THR A 145 8.87 12.65 -3.95
CA THR A 145 8.03 13.59 -4.72
C THR A 145 7.28 14.60 -3.82
N GLY A 146 7.11 14.27 -2.54
CA GLY A 146 6.38 15.07 -1.55
C GLY A 146 7.22 16.07 -0.79
N GLY A 147 8.47 16.35 -1.21
CA GLY A 147 9.30 17.40 -0.64
C GLY A 147 9.90 17.07 0.73
N ALA A 148 10.15 15.79 1.06
CA ALA A 148 10.83 15.42 2.29
C ALA A 148 12.24 16.03 2.38
N ALA A 149 12.68 16.37 3.61
CA ALA A 149 14.02 16.88 3.85
C ALA A 149 15.07 15.74 3.89
N GLU A 150 14.68 14.60 4.45
CA GLU A 150 15.53 13.42 4.56
C GLU A 150 14.66 12.15 4.49
N LEU A 151 15.23 11.07 3.94
CA LEU A 151 14.67 9.72 3.99
C LEU A 151 15.70 8.74 4.53
N VAL A 152 15.39 8.11 5.65
CA VAL A 152 16.19 7.01 6.22
C VAL A 152 15.40 5.72 6.05
N ILE A 153 15.96 4.74 5.33
CA ILE A 153 15.34 3.43 5.06
C ILE A 153 16.02 2.38 5.92
N LEU A 154 15.29 1.80 6.85
CA LEU A 154 15.78 0.74 7.72
C LEU A 154 15.15 -0.60 7.35
N ASN A 155 15.99 -1.61 7.12
CA ASN A 155 15.50 -2.95 6.77
C ASN A 155 16.48 -4.03 7.24
N ARG A 156 15.96 -5.22 7.60
CA ARG A 156 16.80 -6.39 7.98
C ARG A 156 17.77 -6.77 6.86
N ASN A 157 17.31 -6.74 5.62
CA ASN A 157 18.15 -6.94 4.44
C ASN A 157 18.59 -5.57 3.93
N THR A 158 19.80 -5.15 4.28
CA THR A 158 20.35 -3.84 3.90
C THR A 158 20.53 -3.66 2.39
N ALA A 159 20.76 -4.75 1.64
CA ALA A 159 20.86 -4.69 0.19
C ALA A 159 19.55 -4.27 -0.46
N ARG A 160 18.39 -4.71 0.07
CA ARG A 160 17.07 -4.24 -0.38
C ARG A 160 16.83 -2.77 -0.04
N ALA A 161 17.25 -2.34 1.16
CA ALA A 161 17.17 -0.93 1.55
C ALA A 161 18.01 -0.05 0.63
N GLU A 162 19.25 -0.47 0.31
CA GLU A 162 20.13 0.29 -0.59
C GLU A 162 19.60 0.33 -2.03
N ALA A 163 19.06 -0.77 -2.54
CA ALA A 163 18.42 -0.78 -3.85
C ALA A 163 17.24 0.21 -3.93
N LEU A 164 16.43 0.30 -2.86
CA LEU A 164 15.35 1.28 -2.77
C LEU A 164 15.89 2.71 -2.65
N ALA A 165 16.92 2.93 -1.82
CA ALA A 165 17.56 4.24 -1.68
C ALA A 165 18.17 4.73 -3.00
N LYS A 166 18.79 3.81 -3.77
CA LYS A 166 19.29 4.12 -5.12
C LYS A 166 18.15 4.57 -6.03
N ALA A 167 17.05 3.83 -6.09
CA ALA A 167 15.89 4.20 -6.92
C ALA A 167 15.33 5.60 -6.56
N VAL A 168 15.31 5.94 -5.25
CA VAL A 168 14.90 7.28 -4.80
C VAL A 168 15.88 8.36 -5.25
N ARG A 169 17.19 8.13 -5.12
CA ARG A 169 18.22 9.10 -5.58
C ARG A 169 18.18 9.31 -7.10
N ASP A 170 17.86 8.26 -7.87
CA ASP A 170 17.72 8.36 -9.33
C ASP A 170 16.52 9.27 -9.71
N ILE A 171 15.47 9.37 -8.88
CA ILE A 171 14.29 10.19 -9.09
C ILE A 171 14.48 11.61 -8.52
N ASN A 172 14.98 11.71 -7.30
CA ASN A 172 15.24 12.99 -6.64
C ASN A 172 16.68 13.04 -6.09
N PRO A 173 17.65 13.46 -6.92
CA PRO A 173 19.06 13.53 -6.51
C PRO A 173 19.32 14.55 -5.39
N SER A 174 18.40 15.49 -5.13
CA SER A 174 18.55 16.49 -4.07
C SER A 174 18.10 16.00 -2.70
N LEU A 175 17.31 14.90 -2.64
CA LEU A 175 16.87 14.33 -1.37
C LEU A 175 18.04 13.58 -0.69
N THR A 176 18.29 13.91 0.56
CA THR A 176 19.22 13.13 1.39
C THR A 176 18.61 11.78 1.70
N VAL A 177 19.21 10.69 1.18
CA VAL A 177 18.70 9.33 1.37
C VAL A 177 19.77 8.44 1.97
N ARG A 178 19.43 7.78 3.07
CA ARG A 178 20.27 6.82 3.78
C ARG A 178 19.57 5.45 3.87
N ALA A 179 20.33 4.38 3.69
CA ALA A 179 19.87 3.01 3.90
C ALA A 179 20.76 2.33 4.93
N ALA A 180 20.16 1.60 5.88
CA ALA A 180 20.88 0.93 6.94
C ALA A 180 20.14 -0.27 7.51
N ALA A 181 20.81 -1.01 8.41
CA ALA A 181 20.18 -2.04 9.23
C ALA A 181 19.19 -1.44 10.22
N LEU A 182 18.26 -2.26 10.73
CA LEU A 182 17.21 -1.78 11.62
C LEU A 182 17.76 -1.06 12.85
N GLU A 183 18.83 -1.58 13.44
CA GLU A 183 19.45 -1.07 14.67
C GLU A 183 20.03 0.34 14.54
N TYR A 184 20.26 0.81 13.32
CA TYR A 184 20.79 2.14 13.04
C TYR A 184 19.92 3.27 13.58
N TRP A 185 18.65 3.00 13.92
CA TRP A 185 17.80 4.00 14.57
C TRP A 185 18.43 4.59 15.84
N ARG A 186 19.31 3.84 16.53
CA ARG A 186 20.02 4.30 17.73
C ARG A 186 21.02 5.42 17.46
N GLU A 187 21.52 5.49 16.23
CA GLU A 187 22.50 6.45 15.75
C GLU A 187 21.86 7.70 15.11
N LEU A 188 20.52 7.67 14.89
CA LEU A 188 19.81 8.78 14.27
C LEU A 188 19.95 10.06 15.12
N PRO A 189 20.35 11.18 14.52
CA PRO A 189 20.34 12.47 15.18
C PRO A 189 18.89 12.95 15.37
N GLY A 190 18.65 13.76 16.41
CA GLY A 190 17.33 14.39 16.59
C GLY A 190 16.21 13.47 17.07
N ASN A 191 14.98 13.99 17.04
CA ASN A 191 13.78 13.37 17.59
C ASN A 191 12.48 13.84 16.90
N ASP A 192 12.53 14.08 15.58
CA ASP A 192 11.43 14.64 14.79
C ASP A 192 11.04 13.80 13.55
N TYR A 193 11.39 12.50 13.57
CA TYR A 193 11.11 11.64 12.44
C TYR A 193 9.63 11.26 12.33
N LEU A 194 9.05 11.46 11.13
CA LEU A 194 7.82 10.78 10.73
C LEU A 194 8.17 9.33 10.36
N CYS A 195 7.84 8.40 11.25
CA CYS A 195 8.10 6.99 11.00
C CYS A 195 6.94 6.33 10.24
N ILE A 196 7.26 5.61 9.15
CA ILE A 196 6.29 4.84 8.36
C ILE A 196 6.71 3.36 8.42
N GLN A 197 5.95 2.54 9.14
CA GLN A 197 6.12 1.10 9.21
C GLN A 197 5.48 0.45 7.97
N CYS A 198 6.29 -0.23 7.14
CA CYS A 198 5.88 -0.84 5.88
C CYS A 198 6.21 -2.33 5.81
N THR A 199 6.34 -3.00 6.97
CA THR A 199 6.50 -4.45 7.05
C THR A 199 5.20 -5.13 7.45
N SER A 200 5.16 -6.46 7.43
CA SER A 200 4.03 -7.24 7.94
C SER A 200 4.12 -7.57 9.44
N VAL A 201 5.12 -7.04 10.15
CA VAL A 201 5.25 -7.28 11.60
C VAL A 201 4.11 -6.60 12.35
N GLY A 202 3.46 -7.34 13.24
CA GLY A 202 2.28 -6.87 13.96
C GLY A 202 0.95 -7.11 13.22
N MET A 203 0.99 -7.72 12.03
CA MET A 203 -0.21 -8.15 11.31
C MET A 203 -0.73 -9.48 11.89
N TRP A 204 -2.05 -9.62 11.95
CA TRP A 204 -2.69 -10.89 12.35
C TRP A 204 -2.14 -12.08 11.52
N PRO A 205 -1.87 -13.26 12.12
CA PRO A 205 -2.17 -13.66 13.50
C PRO A 205 -1.14 -13.18 14.55
N ASN A 206 -0.03 -12.57 14.15
CA ASN A 206 1.07 -12.16 15.04
C ASN A 206 0.89 -10.70 15.55
N ALA A 207 -0.33 -10.34 15.96
CA ALA A 207 -0.72 -8.98 16.32
C ALA A 207 0.05 -8.38 17.52
N GLU A 208 0.61 -9.23 18.38
CA GLU A 208 1.40 -8.80 19.53
C GLU A 208 2.91 -8.64 19.24
N GLU A 209 3.32 -8.78 17.99
CA GLU A 209 4.69 -8.44 17.57
C GLU A 209 4.81 -6.95 17.21
N SER A 210 6.00 -6.38 17.41
CA SER A 210 6.37 -5.05 16.92
C SER A 210 7.78 -5.07 16.35
N ILE A 211 8.00 -4.29 15.29
CA ILE A 211 9.31 -4.22 14.65
C ILE A 211 10.37 -3.57 15.55
N VAL A 212 9.94 -2.69 16.46
CA VAL A 212 10.75 -2.10 17.53
C VAL A 212 9.87 -1.97 18.77
N GLU A 213 10.42 -2.36 19.93
CA GLU A 213 9.73 -2.25 21.22
C GLU A 213 10.47 -1.33 22.21
N ASP A 214 11.69 -0.91 21.89
CA ASP A 214 12.49 -0.04 22.75
C ASP A 214 11.85 1.35 22.85
N PRO A 215 11.45 1.83 24.06
CA PRO A 215 10.80 3.13 24.22
C PRO A 215 11.61 4.31 23.66
N ARG A 216 12.95 4.22 23.69
CA ARG A 216 13.85 5.25 23.15
C ARG A 216 13.70 5.46 21.66
N PHE A 217 13.22 4.41 20.93
CA PHE A 217 12.90 4.56 19.51
C PHE A 217 11.77 5.56 19.31
N PHE A 218 10.70 5.44 20.10
CA PHE A 218 9.53 6.31 19.96
C PHE A 218 9.81 7.75 20.40
N GLU A 219 10.82 7.99 21.24
CA GLU A 219 11.29 9.34 21.56
C GLU A 219 11.88 10.05 20.34
N LYS A 220 12.43 9.31 19.37
CA LYS A 220 12.95 9.84 18.10
C LYS A 220 11.86 10.32 17.13
N LEU A 221 10.60 9.98 17.37
CA LEU A 221 9.53 10.22 16.42
C LEU A 221 8.79 11.53 16.69
N SER A 222 8.37 12.22 15.63
CA SER A 222 7.32 13.25 15.66
C SER A 222 5.94 12.62 15.50
N ALA A 223 5.83 11.54 14.70
CA ALA A 223 4.61 10.78 14.46
C ALA A 223 4.94 9.36 13.97
N ALA A 224 3.96 8.46 14.05
CA ALA A 224 4.07 7.09 13.55
C ALA A 224 2.90 6.73 12.62
N ALA A 225 3.20 6.10 11.50
CA ALA A 225 2.22 5.51 10.60
C ALA A 225 2.53 4.02 10.42
N ASP A 226 1.50 3.20 10.28
CA ASP A 226 1.62 1.76 10.03
C ASP A 226 0.66 1.37 8.91
N ILE A 227 1.15 0.65 7.90
CA ILE A 227 0.32 0.17 6.79
C ILE A 227 -0.50 -1.08 7.15
N VAL A 228 -0.19 -1.73 8.25
CA VAL A 228 -0.99 -2.85 8.74
C VAL A 228 -2.36 -2.33 9.16
N TYR A 229 -3.41 -3.08 8.77
CA TYR A 229 -4.81 -2.74 9.05
C TYR A 229 -5.56 -3.82 9.83
N THR A 230 -4.93 -4.95 10.09
CA THR A 230 -5.44 -6.03 10.92
C THR A 230 -4.35 -6.49 11.89
N PRO A 231 -4.44 -6.14 13.18
CA PRO A 231 -5.49 -5.36 13.85
C PRO A 231 -5.54 -3.89 13.40
N GLU A 232 -6.65 -3.19 13.68
CA GLU A 232 -6.80 -1.76 13.34
C GLU A 232 -5.71 -0.89 14.02
N GLU A 233 -5.35 -1.23 15.27
CA GLU A 233 -4.24 -0.61 15.99
C GLU A 233 -3.19 -1.66 16.34
N THR A 234 -2.07 -1.64 15.62
CA THR A 234 -0.94 -2.55 15.87
C THR A 234 -0.23 -2.25 17.19
N LYS A 235 0.54 -3.21 17.70
CA LYS A 235 1.40 -2.97 18.88
C LYS A 235 2.36 -1.79 18.63
N PHE A 236 2.89 -1.65 17.42
CA PHE A 236 3.74 -0.53 17.04
C PHE A 236 3.03 0.82 17.25
N LEU A 237 1.78 0.96 16.79
CA LEU A 237 0.99 2.18 16.98
C LEU A 237 0.61 2.40 18.44
N ARG A 238 0.26 1.33 19.20
CA ARG A 238 0.00 1.43 20.65
C ARG A 238 1.23 1.99 21.40
N LEU A 239 2.43 1.50 21.09
CA LEU A 239 3.67 1.99 21.70
C LEU A 239 3.96 3.45 21.33
N ALA A 240 3.77 3.84 20.07
CA ALA A 240 3.92 5.22 19.64
C ALA A 240 2.92 6.16 20.37
N ARG A 241 1.65 5.74 20.49
CA ARG A 241 0.62 6.48 21.20
C ARG A 241 0.93 6.61 22.69
N ALA A 242 1.43 5.55 23.33
CA ALA A 242 1.86 5.58 24.72
C ALA A 242 3.03 6.54 24.96
N ALA A 243 3.87 6.75 23.94
CA ALA A 243 4.93 7.77 23.94
C ALA A 243 4.41 9.19 23.56
N GLY A 244 3.10 9.39 23.47
CA GLY A 244 2.47 10.68 23.18
C GLY A 244 2.55 11.12 21.71
N LYS A 245 2.81 10.18 20.78
CA LYS A 245 2.97 10.53 19.35
C LYS A 245 1.64 10.41 18.59
N PRO A 246 1.34 11.33 17.65
CA PRO A 246 0.27 11.16 16.69
C PRO A 246 0.46 9.87 15.89
N VAL A 247 -0.64 9.14 15.61
CA VAL A 247 -0.59 7.86 14.89
C VAL A 247 -1.57 7.81 13.73
N ALA A 248 -1.17 7.12 12.64
CA ALA A 248 -2.00 6.84 11.47
C ALA A 248 -1.97 5.33 11.16
N GLY A 249 -3.15 4.68 11.14
CA GLY A 249 -3.29 3.25 10.82
C GLY A 249 -3.61 2.99 9.35
N GLY A 250 -3.27 1.78 8.88
CA GLY A 250 -3.30 1.38 7.47
C GLY A 250 -4.69 1.26 6.85
N LEU A 251 -5.75 1.21 7.65
CA LEU A 251 -7.10 1.01 7.11
C LEU A 251 -7.52 2.15 6.16
N ALA A 252 -7.18 3.40 6.49
CA ALA A 252 -7.46 4.53 5.61
C ALA A 252 -6.71 4.42 4.27
N MET A 253 -5.46 3.92 4.29
CA MET A 253 -4.69 3.63 3.08
C MET A 253 -5.37 2.54 2.24
N LEU A 254 -5.79 1.44 2.89
CA LEU A 254 -6.45 0.32 2.23
C LEU A 254 -7.72 0.76 1.48
N ILE A 255 -8.53 1.59 2.10
CA ILE A 255 -9.78 2.08 1.50
C ILE A 255 -9.48 3.05 0.37
N SER A 256 -8.63 4.02 0.58
CA SER A 256 -8.35 5.04 -0.42
C SER A 256 -7.68 4.44 -1.67
N GLN A 257 -6.70 3.52 -1.52
CA GLN A 257 -6.11 2.86 -2.67
C GLN A 257 -7.14 2.00 -3.44
N GLY A 258 -8.08 1.38 -2.70
CA GLY A 258 -9.19 0.63 -3.30
C GLY A 258 -10.14 1.52 -4.10
N ALA A 259 -10.52 2.68 -3.57
CA ALA A 259 -11.36 3.67 -4.25
C ALA A 259 -10.65 4.25 -5.50
N HIS A 260 -9.34 4.48 -5.44
CA HIS A 260 -8.57 4.89 -6.62
C HIS A 260 -8.56 3.81 -7.70
N ALA A 261 -8.34 2.54 -7.32
CA ALA A 261 -8.40 1.41 -8.26
C ALA A 261 -9.80 1.30 -8.88
N PHE A 262 -10.86 1.43 -8.08
CA PHE A 262 -12.24 1.44 -8.56
C PHE A 262 -12.48 2.54 -9.60
N SER A 263 -11.95 3.73 -9.36
CA SER A 263 -12.09 4.85 -10.29
C SER A 263 -11.37 4.61 -11.63
N LEU A 264 -10.23 3.91 -11.62
CA LEU A 264 -9.52 3.53 -12.85
C LEU A 264 -10.35 2.56 -13.72
N TRP A 265 -11.11 1.64 -13.11
CA TRP A 265 -11.93 0.66 -13.85
C TRP A 265 -13.27 1.19 -14.32
N THR A 266 -13.86 2.12 -13.56
CA THR A 266 -15.25 2.56 -13.78
C THR A 266 -15.37 3.99 -14.30
N GLY A 267 -14.32 4.79 -14.13
CA GLY A 267 -14.35 6.24 -14.36
C GLY A 267 -15.06 7.04 -13.27
N LYS A 268 -15.63 6.35 -12.24
CA LYS A 268 -16.32 7.01 -11.13
C LYS A 268 -15.41 7.21 -9.93
N ARG A 269 -15.49 8.40 -9.35
CA ARG A 269 -14.79 8.73 -8.08
C ARG A 269 -15.78 8.63 -6.93
N CYS A 270 -15.34 8.00 -5.85
CA CYS A 270 -16.08 8.01 -4.60
C CYS A 270 -16.00 9.39 -3.94
N THR A 271 -17.06 9.80 -3.29
CA THR A 271 -17.06 11.00 -2.45
C THR A 271 -16.39 10.71 -1.10
N ALA A 272 -15.99 11.76 -0.38
CA ALA A 272 -15.42 11.61 0.96
C ALA A 272 -16.40 10.93 1.94
N GLU A 273 -17.70 11.22 1.80
CA GLU A 273 -18.76 10.58 2.60
C GLU A 273 -18.87 9.08 2.31
N GLN A 274 -18.77 8.68 1.04
CA GLN A 274 -18.78 7.27 0.64
C GLN A 274 -17.55 6.51 1.14
N GLU A 275 -16.38 7.15 1.14
CA GLU A 275 -15.17 6.56 1.72
C GLU A 275 -15.28 6.41 3.25
N GLU A 276 -15.93 7.34 3.96
CA GLU A 276 -16.12 7.27 5.41
C GLU A 276 -17.15 6.19 5.79
N GLU A 277 -18.23 6.06 5.01
CA GLU A 277 -19.19 4.96 5.14
C GLU A 277 -18.50 3.60 4.96
N LEU A 278 -17.68 3.48 3.91
CA LEU A 278 -16.91 2.28 3.64
C LEU A 278 -15.92 1.97 4.78
N LEU A 279 -15.25 2.99 5.32
CA LEU A 279 -14.35 2.86 6.45
C LEU A 279 -15.07 2.25 7.66
N THR A 280 -16.27 2.73 7.95
CA THR A 280 -17.10 2.25 9.06
C THR A 280 -17.52 0.79 8.86
N LEU A 281 -17.96 0.44 7.65
CA LEU A 281 -18.33 -0.94 7.29
C LEU A 281 -17.16 -1.92 7.39
N VAL A 282 -15.99 -1.54 6.87
CA VAL A 282 -14.81 -2.40 6.87
C VAL A 282 -14.26 -2.58 8.29
N LYS A 283 -14.31 -1.55 9.14
CA LYS A 283 -13.97 -1.67 10.58
C LYS A 283 -14.81 -2.74 11.27
N GLY A 284 -16.11 -2.78 11.00
CA GLY A 284 -17.01 -3.79 11.57
C GLY A 284 -16.74 -5.22 11.08
N ALA A 285 -16.00 -5.39 9.98
CA ALA A 285 -15.63 -6.70 9.42
C ALA A 285 -14.22 -7.16 9.81
N LEU A 286 -13.43 -6.32 10.50
CA LEU A 286 -12.12 -6.73 11.00
C LEU A 286 -12.27 -7.76 12.12
N PRO A 287 -11.41 -8.79 12.19
CA PRO A 287 -11.35 -9.68 13.33
C PRO A 287 -11.00 -8.88 14.59
N ALA A 288 -11.69 -9.24 15.68
CA ALA A 288 -11.52 -8.62 16.99
C ALA A 288 -10.12 -8.89 17.57
#